data_c89d66f0b141dd2b8cffbaf3e7bbd13d
#
_entry.id   c89d66f0b141dd2b8cffbaf3e7bbd13d
#
_cell.length_a   1.000
_cell.length_b   1.000
_cell.length_c   1.000
_cell.angle_alpha   90.00
_cell.angle_beta   90.00
_cell.angle_gamma   90.00
#
_symmetry.space_group_name_H-M   'P 1'
#
loop_
_entity.id
_entity.type
_entity.pdbx_description
1 polymer ?
#
loop_
_entity_poly.entity_id
_entity_poly.type
_entity_poly.pdbx_seq_one_letter_code
_entity_poly.pdbx_strand_id
1 'polypeptide(L)'
;PEALVRQVRQMVDRYGFGSIKFKGGVLEPAVEVETVRQLRRELGPEVPLRIDPNSAWTVETSVKVGEALAGELSDGGYLEDPTEGLDGMAEVRRRLLEMGIDIPLASNVAVTSFGDLPRAVELDAVQVVLCDHHYWGGMRQVQHLAKLCQVFGIGLSMHSNSHLGVSLLAMAQVAAATPHLSYACDTHYPWQSTEDEVVAGGRVPIVDGCVAIPGRPGLGVELDRDQLARGEERYRRLPYRIRVVEAELW
;
A
#
# COMPACT_ATOMS: atom_id res chain seq x y z
N PRO A 1 11.71 -15.99 8.18
CA PRO A 1 10.55 -16.23 7.31
C PRO A 1 9.35 -16.83 8.02
N GLU A 2 9.49 -17.95 8.75
CA GLU A 2 8.37 -18.70 9.35
C GLU A 2 7.43 -17.85 10.26
N ALA A 3 7.98 -16.95 11.06
CA ALA A 3 7.17 -16.08 11.93
C ALA A 3 6.28 -15.14 11.11
N LEU A 4 6.81 -14.59 10.02
CA LEU A 4 6.09 -13.73 9.09
C LEU A 4 4.99 -14.51 8.35
N VAL A 5 5.29 -15.71 7.89
CA VAL A 5 4.30 -16.59 7.22
C VAL A 5 3.15 -16.94 8.19
N ARG A 6 3.46 -17.29 9.44
CA ARG A 6 2.42 -17.53 10.46
C ARG A 6 1.56 -16.28 10.72
N GLN A 7 2.17 -15.10 10.80
CA GLN A 7 1.43 -13.84 10.98
C GLN A 7 0.48 -13.58 9.81
N VAL A 8 0.96 -13.73 8.57
CA VAL A 8 0.13 -13.57 7.38
C VAL A 8 -1.03 -14.55 7.38
N ARG A 9 -0.78 -15.83 7.71
CA ARG A 9 -1.84 -16.84 7.81
C ARG A 9 -2.90 -16.44 8.81
N GLN A 10 -2.51 -15.98 10.00
CA GLN A 10 -3.44 -15.48 11.01
C GLN A 10 -4.27 -14.29 10.52
N MET A 11 -3.68 -13.38 9.75
CA MET A 11 -4.39 -12.24 9.15
C MET A 11 -5.40 -12.69 8.09
N VAL A 12 -5.00 -13.63 7.23
CA VAL A 12 -5.92 -14.21 6.21
C VAL A 12 -7.08 -14.94 6.89
N ASP A 13 -6.78 -15.81 7.86
CA ASP A 13 -7.82 -16.57 8.57
C ASP A 13 -8.79 -15.67 9.35
N ARG A 14 -8.28 -14.56 9.90
CA ARG A 14 -9.08 -13.63 10.71
C ARG A 14 -9.92 -12.66 9.89
N TYR A 15 -9.40 -12.16 8.80
CA TYR A 15 -9.99 -11.05 8.05
C TYR A 15 -10.41 -11.42 6.62
N GLY A 16 -10.00 -12.57 6.11
CA GLY A 16 -10.30 -13.00 4.74
C GLY A 16 -9.55 -12.24 3.65
N PHE A 17 -8.34 -11.69 3.94
CA PHE A 17 -7.60 -10.93 2.95
C PHE A 17 -7.26 -11.77 1.71
N GLY A 18 -7.61 -11.23 0.54
CA GLY A 18 -7.38 -11.85 -0.76
C GLY A 18 -6.11 -11.39 -1.48
N SER A 19 -5.33 -10.49 -0.89
CA SER A 19 -4.05 -10.02 -1.42
C SER A 19 -3.13 -9.64 -0.26
N ILE A 20 -1.83 -9.94 -0.41
CA ILE A 20 -0.84 -9.73 0.65
C ILE A 20 0.29 -8.84 0.15
N LYS A 21 0.60 -7.79 0.90
CA LYS A 21 1.80 -6.97 0.72
C LYS A 21 2.81 -7.26 1.83
N PHE A 22 4.03 -7.62 1.44
CA PHE A 22 5.17 -7.86 2.32
C PHE A 22 6.08 -6.63 2.30
N LYS A 23 6.42 -6.09 3.48
CA LYS A 23 7.40 -5.01 3.60
C LYS A 23 8.81 -5.61 3.50
N GLY A 24 9.50 -5.30 2.41
CA GLY A 24 10.89 -5.63 2.14
C GLY A 24 11.86 -4.52 2.54
N GLY A 25 13.12 -4.67 2.16
CA GLY A 25 14.17 -3.68 2.41
C GLY A 25 14.69 -3.64 3.85
N VAL A 26 14.30 -4.59 4.69
CA VAL A 26 14.68 -4.67 6.12
C VAL A 26 15.63 -5.83 6.39
N LEU A 27 15.41 -6.96 5.71
CA LEU A 27 16.23 -8.16 5.84
C LEU A 27 17.19 -8.27 4.65
N GLU A 28 18.12 -9.22 4.73
CA GLU A 28 18.94 -9.57 3.56
C GLU A 28 18.02 -9.99 2.40
N PRO A 29 18.25 -9.53 1.16
CA PRO A 29 17.35 -9.77 0.02
C PRO A 29 17.06 -11.26 -0.22
N ALA A 30 18.03 -12.15 0.00
CA ALA A 30 17.82 -13.58 -0.12
C ALA A 30 16.81 -14.13 0.90
N VAL A 31 16.78 -13.58 2.11
CA VAL A 31 15.82 -13.95 3.16
C VAL A 31 14.42 -13.45 2.79
N GLU A 32 14.31 -12.26 2.21
CA GLU A 32 13.05 -11.69 1.74
C GLU A 32 12.48 -12.50 0.57
N VAL A 33 13.30 -12.85 -0.40
CA VAL A 33 12.94 -13.76 -1.51
C VAL A 33 12.39 -15.09 -0.98
N GLU A 34 13.09 -15.72 -0.04
CA GLU A 34 12.63 -16.99 0.54
C GLU A 34 11.31 -16.80 1.33
N THR A 35 11.14 -15.67 2.00
CA THR A 35 9.89 -15.35 2.70
C THR A 35 8.72 -15.26 1.72
N VAL A 36 8.87 -14.56 0.59
CA VAL A 36 7.82 -14.44 -0.43
C VAL A 36 7.51 -15.82 -1.05
N ARG A 37 8.52 -16.64 -1.31
CA ARG A 37 8.33 -18.02 -1.78
C ARG A 37 7.58 -18.89 -0.76
N GLN A 38 7.86 -18.74 0.53
CA GLN A 38 7.12 -19.44 1.58
C GLN A 38 5.67 -18.95 1.64
N LEU A 39 5.43 -17.64 1.52
CA LEU A 39 4.08 -17.09 1.42
C LEU A 39 3.33 -17.66 0.20
N ARG A 40 3.96 -17.76 -0.96
CA ARG A 40 3.37 -18.37 -2.15
C ARG A 40 2.98 -19.83 -1.92
N ARG A 41 3.86 -20.62 -1.29
CA ARG A 41 3.57 -22.03 -0.95
C ARG A 41 2.39 -22.16 0.03
N GLU A 42 2.33 -21.27 1.02
CA GLU A 42 1.28 -21.29 2.07
C GLU A 42 -0.08 -20.83 1.57
N LEU A 43 -0.11 -19.79 0.75
CA LEU A 43 -1.35 -19.12 0.33
C LEU A 43 -1.89 -19.65 -1.01
N GLY A 44 -1.08 -20.38 -1.75
CA GLY A 44 -1.45 -20.88 -3.08
C GLY A 44 -1.22 -19.86 -4.20
N PRO A 45 -1.44 -20.26 -5.47
CA PRO A 45 -1.14 -19.44 -6.64
C PRO A 45 -2.10 -18.25 -6.84
N GLU A 46 -3.32 -18.36 -6.34
CA GLU A 46 -4.39 -17.40 -6.61
C GLU A 46 -4.31 -16.09 -5.80
N VAL A 47 -3.52 -16.07 -4.70
CA VAL A 47 -3.39 -14.89 -3.84
C VAL A 47 -2.31 -13.96 -4.39
N PRO A 48 -2.66 -12.74 -4.88
CA PRO A 48 -1.67 -11.76 -5.32
C PRO A 48 -0.69 -11.41 -4.20
N LEU A 49 0.62 -11.51 -4.50
CA LEU A 49 1.70 -11.14 -3.59
C LEU A 49 2.39 -9.88 -4.10
N ARG A 50 2.75 -9.00 -3.18
CA ARG A 50 3.42 -7.74 -3.43
C ARG A 50 4.58 -7.59 -2.46
N ILE A 51 5.68 -6.99 -2.92
CA ILE A 51 6.81 -6.67 -2.06
C ILE A 51 7.15 -5.19 -2.20
N ASP A 52 7.38 -4.53 -1.07
CA ASP A 52 7.61 -3.10 -1.00
C ASP A 52 8.82 -2.80 -0.11
N PRO A 53 10.00 -2.62 -0.70
CA PRO A 53 11.21 -2.25 0.03
C PRO A 53 11.34 -0.74 0.32
N ASN A 54 10.36 0.10 0.00
CA ASN A 54 10.39 1.54 0.24
C ASN A 54 11.70 2.20 -0.23
N SER A 55 12.11 1.92 -1.46
CA SER A 55 13.33 2.46 -2.10
C SER A 55 14.66 2.06 -1.44
N ALA A 56 14.65 1.04 -0.57
CA ALA A 56 15.84 0.64 0.16
C ALA A 56 16.88 -0.11 -0.69
N TRP A 57 16.48 -0.67 -1.83
CA TRP A 57 17.40 -1.44 -2.67
C TRP A 57 18.09 -0.61 -3.74
N THR A 58 19.26 -1.08 -4.17
CA THR A 58 19.90 -0.61 -5.41
C THR A 58 19.18 -1.17 -6.63
N VAL A 59 19.38 -0.58 -7.81
CA VAL A 59 18.90 -1.12 -9.10
C VAL A 59 19.34 -2.59 -9.25
N GLU A 60 20.61 -2.92 -8.96
CA GLU A 60 21.13 -4.27 -9.04
C GLU A 60 20.39 -5.26 -8.13
N THR A 61 20.14 -4.87 -6.89
CA THR A 61 19.38 -5.70 -5.94
C THR A 61 17.95 -5.87 -6.41
N SER A 62 17.31 -4.81 -6.87
CA SER A 62 15.93 -4.81 -7.36
C SER A 62 15.74 -5.75 -8.54
N VAL A 63 16.66 -5.72 -9.51
CA VAL A 63 16.64 -6.62 -10.67
C VAL A 63 16.82 -8.08 -10.24
N LYS A 64 17.78 -8.38 -9.37
CA LYS A 64 17.99 -9.74 -8.85
C LYS A 64 16.79 -10.29 -8.09
N VAL A 65 16.15 -9.46 -7.27
CA VAL A 65 14.95 -9.86 -6.54
C VAL A 65 13.77 -10.03 -7.50
N GLY A 66 13.60 -9.13 -8.46
CA GLY A 66 12.57 -9.25 -9.50
C GLY A 66 12.72 -10.53 -10.33
N GLU A 67 13.95 -10.86 -10.75
CA GLU A 67 14.27 -12.12 -11.42
C GLU A 67 13.91 -13.34 -10.54
N ALA A 68 14.34 -13.31 -9.28
CA ALA A 68 14.11 -14.42 -8.36
C ALA A 68 12.65 -14.65 -8.00
N LEU A 69 11.81 -13.59 -8.09
CA LEU A 69 10.38 -13.60 -7.72
C LEU A 69 9.44 -13.47 -8.94
N ALA A 70 9.94 -13.63 -10.15
CA ALA A 70 9.14 -13.47 -11.36
C ALA A 70 7.86 -14.33 -11.37
N GLY A 71 7.95 -15.55 -10.86
CA GLY A 71 6.81 -16.46 -10.77
C GLY A 71 5.85 -16.14 -9.62
N GLU A 72 6.35 -15.55 -8.53
CA GLU A 72 5.56 -15.24 -7.34
C GLU A 72 4.81 -13.92 -7.43
N LEU A 73 5.32 -12.97 -8.21
CA LEU A 73 4.76 -11.61 -8.36
C LEU A 73 3.93 -11.42 -9.63
N SER A 74 3.66 -12.49 -10.38
CA SER A 74 2.72 -12.48 -11.50
C SER A 74 1.27 -12.29 -11.03
N ASP A 75 0.35 -12.07 -11.95
CA ASP A 75 -1.11 -12.04 -11.73
C ASP A 75 -1.59 -11.23 -10.51
N GLY A 76 -1.69 -9.92 -10.68
CA GLY A 76 -2.17 -8.99 -9.66
C GLY A 76 -1.17 -8.65 -8.55
N GLY A 77 0.05 -9.20 -8.63
CA GLY A 77 1.19 -8.79 -7.84
C GLY A 77 1.91 -7.57 -8.43
N TYR A 78 2.88 -7.05 -7.70
CA TYR A 78 3.80 -6.02 -8.17
C TYR A 78 5.03 -5.89 -7.26
N LEU A 79 6.03 -5.18 -7.78
CA LEU A 79 7.20 -4.75 -7.04
C LEU A 79 7.07 -3.24 -6.80
N GLU A 80 6.85 -2.84 -5.53
CA GLU A 80 6.57 -1.46 -5.14
C GLU A 80 7.85 -0.75 -4.72
N ASP A 81 8.10 0.44 -5.28
CA ASP A 81 9.24 1.30 -4.98
C ASP A 81 10.54 0.51 -4.68
N PRO A 82 11.02 -0.33 -5.63
CA PRO A 82 12.17 -1.20 -5.37
C PRO A 82 13.47 -0.41 -5.16
N THR A 83 13.59 0.73 -5.81
CA THR A 83 14.78 1.60 -5.76
C THR A 83 14.37 3.07 -5.78
N GLU A 84 15.31 3.95 -5.52
CA GLU A 84 15.07 5.38 -5.43
C GLU A 84 14.80 6.00 -6.81
N GLY A 85 13.73 6.80 -6.89
CA GLY A 85 13.41 7.70 -7.97
C GLY A 85 12.97 7.04 -9.28
N LEU A 86 12.38 7.84 -10.17
CA LEU A 86 11.82 7.36 -11.44
C LEU A 86 12.89 6.81 -12.40
N ASP A 87 14.07 7.41 -12.44
CA ASP A 87 15.16 6.94 -13.33
C ASP A 87 15.68 5.56 -12.89
N GLY A 88 15.80 5.33 -11.57
CA GLY A 88 16.16 4.01 -11.02
C GLY A 88 15.10 2.96 -11.30
N MET A 89 13.83 3.30 -11.09
CA MET A 89 12.70 2.40 -11.38
C MET A 89 12.61 2.07 -12.87
N ALA A 90 12.79 3.05 -13.75
CA ALA A 90 12.82 2.83 -15.20
C ALA A 90 13.96 1.86 -15.61
N GLU A 91 15.13 1.99 -15.01
CA GLU A 91 16.26 1.09 -15.26
C GLU A 91 15.95 -0.35 -14.78
N VAL A 92 15.32 -0.50 -13.60
CA VAL A 92 14.85 -1.82 -13.12
C VAL A 92 13.85 -2.41 -14.11
N ARG A 93 12.84 -1.62 -14.52
CA ARG A 93 11.82 -2.04 -15.49
C ARG A 93 12.44 -2.51 -16.81
N ARG A 94 13.29 -1.69 -17.39
CA ARG A 94 13.97 -1.99 -18.66
C ARG A 94 14.75 -3.31 -18.58
N ARG A 95 15.55 -3.50 -17.53
CA ARG A 95 16.38 -4.70 -17.35
C ARG A 95 15.55 -5.97 -17.14
N LEU A 96 14.47 -5.90 -16.39
CA LEU A 96 13.55 -7.04 -16.21
C LEU A 96 12.89 -7.40 -17.55
N LEU A 97 12.45 -6.42 -18.33
CA LEU A 97 11.87 -6.67 -19.66
C LEU A 97 12.89 -7.30 -20.64
N GLU A 98 14.16 -6.88 -20.61
CA GLU A 98 15.23 -7.50 -21.41
C GLU A 98 15.46 -8.97 -21.06
N MET A 99 15.14 -9.38 -19.83
CA MET A 99 15.16 -10.77 -19.37
C MET A 99 13.86 -11.52 -19.68
N GLY A 100 12.87 -10.86 -20.31
CA GLY A 100 11.54 -11.42 -20.56
C GLY A 100 10.63 -11.46 -19.33
N ILE A 101 10.93 -10.67 -18.31
CA ILE A 101 10.18 -10.61 -17.05
C ILE A 101 9.34 -9.35 -17.03
N ASP A 102 8.01 -9.52 -17.03
CA ASP A 102 7.04 -8.43 -17.02
C ASP A 102 6.32 -8.34 -15.67
N ILE A 103 7.06 -7.95 -14.61
CA ILE A 103 6.48 -7.63 -13.31
C ILE A 103 6.11 -6.15 -13.29
N PRO A 104 4.87 -5.77 -12.96
CA PRO A 104 4.51 -4.38 -12.79
C PRO A 104 5.33 -3.72 -11.67
N LEU A 105 5.88 -2.54 -11.94
CA LEU A 105 6.44 -1.69 -10.90
C LEU A 105 5.35 -0.76 -10.38
N ALA A 106 5.22 -0.70 -9.06
CA ALA A 106 4.25 0.17 -8.39
C ALA A 106 4.96 1.26 -7.59
N SER A 107 4.29 2.38 -7.35
CA SER A 107 4.89 3.44 -6.56
C SER A 107 3.88 4.21 -5.70
N ASN A 108 4.30 4.52 -4.46
CA ASN A 108 3.74 5.57 -3.62
C ASN A 108 4.81 6.56 -3.13
N VAL A 109 6.08 6.36 -3.47
CA VAL A 109 7.21 7.22 -3.10
C VAL A 109 7.72 8.03 -4.27
N ALA A 110 7.96 7.40 -5.45
CA ALA A 110 8.46 8.08 -6.63
C ALA A 110 7.39 8.86 -7.40
N VAL A 111 6.09 8.52 -7.24
CA VAL A 111 4.95 9.21 -7.85
C VAL A 111 3.99 9.64 -6.76
N THR A 112 4.08 10.89 -6.34
CA THR A 112 3.33 11.47 -5.22
C THR A 112 2.47 12.66 -5.61
N SER A 113 2.63 13.17 -6.82
CA SER A 113 1.91 14.32 -7.34
C SER A 113 1.55 14.17 -8.81
N PHE A 114 0.61 15.00 -9.29
CA PHE A 114 0.27 15.07 -10.71
C PHE A 114 1.46 15.48 -11.58
N GLY A 115 2.42 16.22 -11.01
CA GLY A 115 3.63 16.67 -11.71
C GLY A 115 4.59 15.52 -12.05
N ASP A 116 4.54 14.42 -11.30
CA ASP A 116 5.42 13.27 -11.50
C ASP A 116 4.93 12.36 -12.65
N LEU A 117 3.61 12.36 -12.93
CA LEU A 117 3.00 11.46 -13.90
C LEU A 117 3.59 11.57 -15.32
N PRO A 118 3.82 12.78 -15.90
CA PRO A 118 4.39 12.88 -17.23
C PRO A 118 5.74 12.17 -17.35
N ARG A 119 6.61 12.33 -16.36
CA ARG A 119 7.93 11.69 -16.34
C ARG A 119 7.83 10.18 -16.11
N ALA A 120 6.94 9.75 -15.21
CA ALA A 120 6.71 8.34 -14.97
C ALA A 120 6.23 7.59 -16.23
N VAL A 121 5.33 8.22 -17.00
CA VAL A 121 4.83 7.71 -18.28
C VAL A 121 5.92 7.71 -19.35
N GLU A 122 6.63 8.82 -19.51
CA GLU A 122 7.72 8.95 -20.51
C GLU A 122 8.79 7.86 -20.35
N LEU A 123 9.12 7.52 -19.10
CA LEU A 123 10.15 6.54 -18.77
C LEU A 123 9.65 5.10 -18.70
N ASP A 124 8.34 4.85 -18.78
CA ASP A 124 7.71 3.57 -18.44
C ASP A 124 8.14 3.06 -17.04
N ALA A 125 8.36 4.00 -16.11
CA ALA A 125 8.94 3.69 -14.80
C ALA A 125 7.95 3.02 -13.83
N VAL A 126 6.64 3.22 -14.03
CA VAL A 126 5.58 2.81 -13.09
C VAL A 126 4.37 2.32 -13.86
N GLN A 127 3.94 1.10 -13.58
CA GLN A 127 2.73 0.49 -14.15
C GLN A 127 1.54 0.54 -13.19
N VAL A 128 1.78 0.80 -11.90
CA VAL A 128 0.73 0.94 -10.87
C VAL A 128 1.04 2.14 -9.98
N VAL A 129 0.09 3.06 -9.82
CA VAL A 129 0.21 4.14 -8.83
C VAL A 129 -0.61 3.77 -7.59
N LEU A 130 0.01 3.85 -6.42
CA LEU A 130 -0.66 3.71 -5.15
C LEU A 130 -1.06 5.09 -4.63
N CYS A 131 -2.29 5.48 -4.92
CA CYS A 131 -2.83 6.72 -4.39
C CYS A 131 -3.31 6.55 -2.95
N ASP A 132 -3.48 7.64 -2.26
CA ASP A 132 -4.25 7.73 -1.04
C ASP A 132 -4.80 9.14 -0.85
N HIS A 133 -5.85 9.25 -0.06
CA HIS A 133 -6.51 10.54 0.15
C HIS A 133 -5.73 11.48 1.09
N HIS A 134 -4.67 11.00 1.77
CA HIS A 134 -3.83 11.82 2.64
C HIS A 134 -2.82 12.64 1.85
N TYR A 135 -2.08 12.00 0.94
CA TYR A 135 -0.98 12.62 0.19
C TYR A 135 -1.44 13.30 -1.10
N TRP A 136 -2.45 12.74 -1.79
CA TRP A 136 -2.92 13.27 -3.07
C TRP A 136 -3.86 14.49 -2.96
N GLY A 137 -4.07 15.04 -1.76
CA GLY A 137 -4.88 16.25 -1.56
C GLY A 137 -6.37 15.97 -1.43
N GLY A 138 -6.75 14.77 -0.96
CA GLY A 138 -8.11 14.41 -0.63
C GLY A 138 -8.83 13.57 -1.69
N MET A 139 -10.04 13.15 -1.37
CA MET A 139 -10.83 12.18 -2.13
C MET A 139 -11.05 12.58 -3.60
N ARG A 140 -11.29 13.87 -3.86
CA ARG A 140 -11.53 14.38 -5.23
C ARG A 140 -10.28 14.25 -6.09
N GLN A 141 -9.11 14.52 -5.52
CA GLN A 141 -7.86 14.43 -6.26
C GLN A 141 -7.51 12.98 -6.62
N VAL A 142 -7.82 12.04 -5.74
CA VAL A 142 -7.70 10.61 -6.05
C VAL A 142 -8.58 10.21 -7.24
N GLN A 143 -9.82 10.73 -7.33
CA GLN A 143 -10.69 10.48 -8.48
C GLN A 143 -10.16 11.12 -9.78
N HIS A 144 -9.52 12.30 -9.71
CA HIS A 144 -8.85 12.90 -10.87
C HIS A 144 -7.65 12.08 -11.31
N LEU A 145 -6.82 11.63 -10.35
CA LEU A 145 -5.70 10.74 -10.62
C LEU A 145 -6.17 9.46 -11.32
N ALA A 146 -7.24 8.84 -10.82
CA ALA A 146 -7.77 7.61 -11.41
C ALA A 146 -8.14 7.75 -12.89
N LYS A 147 -8.69 8.90 -13.28
CA LYS A 147 -8.99 9.21 -14.69
C LYS A 147 -7.72 9.35 -15.54
N LEU A 148 -6.68 9.98 -15.00
CA LEU A 148 -5.40 10.09 -15.69
C LEU A 148 -4.72 8.73 -15.82
N CYS A 149 -4.69 7.94 -14.76
CA CYS A 149 -4.16 6.57 -14.79
C CYS A 149 -4.89 5.72 -15.84
N GLN A 150 -6.22 5.84 -15.92
CA GLN A 150 -7.00 5.15 -16.96
C GLN A 150 -6.61 5.56 -18.37
N VAL A 151 -6.37 6.86 -18.61
CA VAL A 151 -5.97 7.38 -19.95
C VAL A 151 -4.59 6.86 -20.34
N PHE A 152 -3.66 6.76 -19.38
CA PHE A 152 -2.29 6.29 -19.63
C PHE A 152 -2.12 4.77 -19.52
N GLY A 153 -3.17 4.02 -19.22
CA GLY A 153 -3.08 2.58 -19.02
C GLY A 153 -2.33 2.16 -17.75
N ILE A 154 -2.21 3.06 -16.77
CA ILE A 154 -1.57 2.78 -15.48
C ILE A 154 -2.61 2.19 -14.53
N GLY A 155 -2.27 1.08 -13.86
CA GLY A 155 -3.08 0.48 -12.81
C GLY A 155 -3.17 1.38 -11.58
N LEU A 156 -4.20 1.20 -10.77
CA LEU A 156 -4.42 1.96 -9.56
C LEU A 156 -4.64 1.05 -8.36
N SER A 157 -3.95 1.33 -7.28
CA SER A 157 -4.15 0.79 -5.95
C SER A 157 -4.27 1.93 -4.94
N MET A 158 -4.53 1.64 -3.68
CA MET A 158 -4.49 2.63 -2.60
C MET A 158 -3.50 2.20 -1.54
N HIS A 159 -2.56 3.09 -1.25
CA HIS A 159 -1.67 3.00 -0.11
C HIS A 159 -2.42 3.39 1.17
N SER A 160 -2.05 2.81 2.30
CA SER A 160 -2.51 3.27 3.59
C SER A 160 -1.33 3.57 4.50
N ASN A 161 -1.49 4.62 5.30
CA ASN A 161 -0.66 4.83 6.49
C ASN A 161 -1.27 4.12 7.70
N SER A 162 -0.64 4.28 8.86
CA SER A 162 -1.29 4.00 10.12
C SER A 162 -2.54 4.87 10.26
N HIS A 163 -3.72 4.30 10.03
CA HIS A 163 -4.98 5.01 10.00
C HIS A 163 -6.02 4.39 10.93
N LEU A 164 -6.90 5.22 11.47
CA LEU A 164 -8.06 4.81 12.26
C LEU A 164 -9.30 4.62 11.36
N GLY A 165 -10.39 4.17 11.92
CA GLY A 165 -11.61 3.82 11.18
C GLY A 165 -12.19 4.93 10.31
N VAL A 166 -12.06 6.20 10.72
CA VAL A 166 -12.49 7.34 9.89
C VAL A 166 -11.73 7.38 8.57
N SER A 167 -10.42 7.23 8.61
CA SER A 167 -9.58 7.21 7.41
C SER A 167 -9.77 5.94 6.58
N LEU A 168 -9.94 4.77 7.23
CA LEU A 168 -10.27 3.53 6.55
C LEU A 168 -11.57 3.66 5.74
N LEU A 169 -12.61 4.25 6.33
CA LEU A 169 -13.88 4.47 5.63
C LEU A 169 -13.78 5.54 4.55
N ALA A 170 -12.97 6.58 4.74
CA ALA A 170 -12.68 7.54 3.68
C ALA A 170 -12.03 6.85 2.47
N MET A 171 -11.03 6.00 2.71
CA MET A 171 -10.38 5.19 1.67
C MET A 171 -11.39 4.26 0.98
N ALA A 172 -12.21 3.54 1.75
CA ALA A 172 -13.21 2.63 1.21
C ALA A 172 -14.26 3.35 0.34
N GLN A 173 -14.72 4.54 0.77
CA GLN A 173 -15.65 5.38 -0.01
C GLN A 173 -15.03 5.82 -1.34
N VAL A 174 -13.78 6.26 -1.31
CA VAL A 174 -13.06 6.65 -2.54
C VAL A 174 -12.85 5.44 -3.43
N ALA A 175 -12.45 4.30 -2.88
CA ALA A 175 -12.27 3.05 -3.62
C ALA A 175 -13.56 2.63 -4.34
N ALA A 176 -14.69 2.63 -3.62
CA ALA A 176 -16.00 2.29 -4.19
C ALA A 176 -16.46 3.26 -5.29
N ALA A 177 -16.02 4.53 -5.22
CA ALA A 177 -16.33 5.56 -6.21
C ALA A 177 -15.28 5.66 -7.35
N THR A 178 -14.32 4.73 -7.41
CA THR A 178 -13.21 4.75 -8.36
C THR A 178 -13.24 3.48 -9.23
N PRO A 179 -13.96 3.48 -10.37
CA PRO A 179 -14.14 2.27 -11.19
C PRO A 179 -12.83 1.68 -11.77
N HIS A 180 -11.80 2.51 -11.90
CA HIS A 180 -10.48 2.10 -12.44
C HIS A 180 -9.53 1.55 -11.36
N LEU A 181 -9.98 1.37 -10.13
CA LEU A 181 -9.19 0.74 -9.08
C LEU A 181 -9.00 -0.75 -9.41
N SER A 182 -7.83 -1.11 -9.93
CA SER A 182 -7.53 -2.43 -10.49
C SER A 182 -6.83 -3.37 -9.51
N TYR A 183 -6.33 -2.84 -8.40
CA TYR A 183 -5.64 -3.59 -7.36
C TYR A 183 -6.31 -3.40 -6.00
N ALA A 184 -6.22 -4.41 -5.14
CA ALA A 184 -6.73 -4.31 -3.76
C ALA A 184 -6.02 -3.18 -3.00
N CYS A 185 -6.76 -2.48 -2.14
CA CYS A 185 -6.20 -1.43 -1.28
C CYS A 185 -5.35 -2.04 -0.17
N ASP A 186 -4.29 -1.34 0.23
CA ASP A 186 -3.55 -1.68 1.45
C ASP A 186 -4.31 -1.24 2.70
N THR A 187 -4.03 -1.89 3.83
CA THR A 187 -4.47 -1.38 5.12
C THR A 187 -3.55 -1.78 6.27
N HIS A 188 -3.22 -0.81 7.12
CA HIS A 188 -2.55 -1.03 8.41
C HIS A 188 -3.55 -1.10 9.58
N TYR A 189 -4.83 -1.00 9.29
CA TYR A 189 -5.88 -0.95 10.29
C TYR A 189 -5.92 -2.15 11.27
N PRO A 190 -5.63 -3.40 10.84
CA PRO A 190 -5.57 -4.54 11.76
C PRO A 190 -4.60 -4.36 12.94
N TRP A 191 -3.52 -3.61 12.75
CA TRP A 191 -2.50 -3.37 13.79
C TRP A 191 -2.79 -2.18 14.70
N GLN A 192 -3.83 -1.39 14.41
CA GLN A 192 -4.19 -0.27 15.29
C GLN A 192 -4.80 -0.79 16.58
N SER A 193 -4.46 -0.13 17.69
CA SER A 193 -5.06 -0.44 18.99
C SER A 193 -6.55 -0.13 18.99
N THR A 194 -7.33 -0.99 19.61
CA THR A 194 -8.76 -0.72 19.84
C THR A 194 -8.98 0.51 20.73
N GLU A 195 -8.02 0.81 21.62
CA GLU A 195 -8.06 1.97 22.50
C GLU A 195 -7.85 3.30 21.78
N ASP A 196 -7.28 3.25 20.57
CA ASP A 196 -7.04 4.45 19.74
C ASP A 196 -8.17 4.69 18.75
N GLU A 197 -9.08 3.75 18.57
CA GLU A 197 -10.22 3.90 17.65
C GLU A 197 -11.15 5.03 18.09
N VAL A 198 -11.48 5.91 17.15
CA VAL A 198 -12.31 7.12 17.38
C VAL A 198 -13.68 7.05 16.72
N VAL A 199 -14.01 5.92 16.11
CA VAL A 199 -15.34 5.69 15.55
C VAL A 199 -16.29 5.26 16.65
N ALA A 200 -17.44 5.93 16.77
CA ALA A 200 -18.48 5.53 17.69
C ALA A 200 -18.99 4.12 17.37
N GLY A 201 -19.06 3.29 18.40
CA GLY A 201 -19.39 1.86 18.25
C GLY A 201 -18.18 0.95 18.07
N GLY A 202 -16.96 1.51 18.02
CA GLY A 202 -15.70 0.77 18.00
C GLY A 202 -15.16 0.51 16.59
N ARG A 203 -14.35 -0.54 16.46
CA ARG A 203 -13.61 -0.81 15.22
C ARG A 203 -14.53 -1.11 14.03
N VAL A 204 -14.16 -0.55 12.87
CA VAL A 204 -14.78 -0.87 11.59
C VAL A 204 -14.48 -2.33 11.24
N PRO A 205 -15.51 -3.15 10.98
CA PRO A 205 -15.31 -4.55 10.62
C PRO A 205 -14.63 -4.69 9.25
N ILE A 206 -13.69 -5.64 9.18
CA ILE A 206 -13.16 -6.18 7.91
C ILE A 206 -13.66 -7.63 7.85
N VAL A 207 -14.47 -7.95 6.84
CA VAL A 207 -15.10 -9.26 6.66
C VAL A 207 -14.84 -9.70 5.22
N ASP A 208 -14.38 -10.93 5.05
CA ASP A 208 -14.03 -11.49 3.74
C ASP A 208 -13.11 -10.57 2.92
N GLY A 209 -12.12 -9.97 3.59
CA GLY A 209 -11.17 -9.03 3.01
C GLY A 209 -11.76 -7.67 2.62
N CYS A 210 -12.99 -7.38 2.98
CA CYS A 210 -13.73 -6.21 2.54
C CYS A 210 -14.18 -5.33 3.71
N VAL A 211 -14.32 -4.03 3.43
CA VAL A 211 -14.95 -3.04 4.31
C VAL A 211 -16.28 -2.64 3.69
N ALA A 212 -17.37 -2.82 4.43
CA ALA A 212 -18.69 -2.40 3.96
C ALA A 212 -18.81 -0.88 3.92
N ILE A 213 -19.37 -0.35 2.82
CA ILE A 213 -19.62 1.07 2.67
C ILE A 213 -20.92 1.44 3.41
N PRO A 214 -20.87 2.31 4.44
CA PRO A 214 -22.06 2.73 5.14
C PRO A 214 -23.03 3.53 4.25
N GLY A 215 -24.31 3.21 4.31
CA GLY A 215 -25.37 3.94 3.57
C GLY A 215 -25.83 5.25 4.22
N ARG A 216 -25.02 5.87 5.09
CA ARG A 216 -25.34 7.13 5.76
C ARG A 216 -24.64 8.32 5.09
N PRO A 217 -25.15 9.56 5.26
CA PRO A 217 -24.46 10.75 4.76
C PRO A 217 -23.03 10.91 5.28
N GLY A 218 -22.19 11.61 4.51
CA GLY A 218 -20.76 11.81 4.80
C GLY A 218 -19.98 10.50 4.68
N LEU A 219 -19.06 10.22 5.61
CA LEU A 219 -18.33 8.97 5.67
C LEU A 219 -19.15 7.82 6.29
N GLY A 220 -20.37 8.11 6.75
CA GLY A 220 -21.25 7.14 7.34
C GLY A 220 -20.89 6.73 8.77
N VAL A 221 -20.05 7.51 9.46
CA VAL A 221 -19.64 7.28 10.85
C VAL A 221 -19.83 8.50 11.70
N GLU A 222 -19.94 8.27 13.00
CA GLU A 222 -19.89 9.29 14.04
C GLU A 222 -18.60 9.14 14.85
N LEU A 223 -18.11 10.24 15.40
CA LEU A 223 -16.93 10.24 16.25
C LEU A 223 -17.30 9.95 17.70
N ASP A 224 -16.56 9.05 18.34
CA ASP A 224 -16.49 8.94 19.78
C ASP A 224 -15.61 10.09 20.31
N ARG A 225 -16.27 11.17 20.77
CA ARG A 225 -15.59 12.37 21.23
C ARG A 225 -14.79 12.15 22.52
N ASP A 226 -15.21 11.20 23.35
CA ASP A 226 -14.49 10.87 24.58
C ASP A 226 -13.22 10.10 24.27
N GLN A 227 -13.27 9.18 23.30
CA GLN A 227 -12.05 8.50 22.81
C GLN A 227 -11.09 9.47 22.14
N LEU A 228 -11.60 10.37 21.34
CA LEU A 228 -10.80 11.42 20.71
C LEU A 228 -10.08 12.28 21.76
N ALA A 229 -10.80 12.73 22.81
CA ALA A 229 -10.21 13.52 23.89
C ALA A 229 -9.14 12.73 24.67
N ARG A 230 -9.39 11.44 24.94
CA ARG A 230 -8.40 10.55 25.57
C ARG A 230 -7.14 10.38 24.68
N GLY A 231 -7.34 10.22 23.38
CA GLY A 231 -6.26 10.14 22.40
C GLY A 231 -5.42 11.40 22.36
N GLU A 232 -6.07 12.57 22.35
CA GLU A 232 -5.40 13.87 22.41
C GLU A 232 -4.59 14.04 23.70
N GLU A 233 -5.15 13.64 24.84
CA GLU A 233 -4.42 13.71 26.13
C GLU A 233 -3.20 12.78 26.12
N ARG A 234 -3.31 11.56 25.60
CA ARG A 234 -2.15 10.66 25.43
C ARG A 234 -1.08 11.30 24.53
N TYR A 235 -1.48 11.84 23.39
CA TYR A 235 -0.57 12.52 22.46
C TYR A 235 0.18 13.69 23.11
N ARG A 236 -0.52 14.50 23.91
CA ARG A 236 0.09 15.64 24.63
C ARG A 236 1.15 15.20 25.65
N ARG A 237 1.04 13.97 26.18
CA ARG A 237 1.98 13.41 27.16
C ARG A 237 3.19 12.71 26.53
N LEU A 238 3.21 12.53 25.21
CA LEU A 238 4.35 11.91 24.53
C LEU A 238 5.61 12.78 24.72
N PRO A 239 6.77 12.18 25.05
CA PRO A 239 8.01 12.91 25.27
C PRO A 239 8.58 13.53 23.99
N TYR A 240 8.16 13.07 22.84
CA TYR A 240 8.53 13.59 21.52
C TYR A 240 7.33 13.56 20.58
N ARG A 241 7.35 14.47 19.59
CA ARG A 241 6.34 14.56 18.55
C ARG A 241 7.03 14.37 17.20
N ILE A 242 6.87 13.24 16.57
CA ILE A 242 7.57 12.86 15.33
C ILE A 242 7.37 13.92 14.21
N ARG A 243 6.20 14.55 14.15
CA ARG A 243 5.93 15.61 13.17
C ARG A 243 6.81 16.86 13.26
N VAL A 244 7.42 17.12 14.40
CA VAL A 244 8.32 18.29 14.55
C VAL A 244 9.66 18.00 13.89
N VAL A 245 10.10 16.76 13.90
CA VAL A 245 11.37 16.35 13.26
C VAL A 245 11.24 16.31 11.74
N GLU A 246 10.10 15.85 11.22
CA GLU A 246 9.83 15.85 9.77
C GLU A 246 9.69 17.27 9.19
N ALA A 247 9.12 18.21 9.95
CA ALA A 247 8.98 19.60 9.51
C ALA A 247 10.31 20.37 9.47
N GLU A 248 11.34 19.91 10.17
CA GLU A 248 12.68 20.49 10.16
C GLU A 248 13.60 19.89 9.07
N LEU A 249 13.19 18.82 8.44
CA LEU A 249 13.95 18.11 7.39
C LEU A 249 13.50 18.45 5.97
N TRP A 250 12.43 19.23 5.80
CA TRP A 250 11.89 19.74 4.55
C TRP A 250 11.84 21.27 4.58
#